data_dd627346ffa5a9147e7a6652ed9b609a
#
_entry.id   dd627346ffa5a9147e7a6652ed9b609a
#
_cell.length_a   1.000
_cell.length_b   1.000
_cell.length_c   1.000
_cell.angle_alpha   90.00
_cell.angle_beta   90.00
_cell.angle_gamma   90.00
#
_symmetry.space_group_name_H-M   'P 1'
#
loop_
_entity.id
_entity.type
_entity.pdbx_description
1 polymer ?
#
loop_
_entity_poly.entity_id
_entity_poly.type
_entity_poly.pdbx_seq_one_letter_code
_entity_poly.pdbx_strand_id
1 'polypeptide(L)'
;AVEILEDLDGQVNAFVAGLGTGGTLMGNGRRFKEELGDSVKIVAAEPMQGEPVQGLRSLDDGFIPPIIDLSVLDRKIFVTNRDAIVWTRRLLDEEQIFAGVSSGAIARVAVRIANEMDEGNVVFIVCDDGWKYLSSGIYTLAVDEVENLDSTVWW
;
A
#
# COMPACT_ATOMS: atom_id res chain seq x y z
N ALA A 1 -4.64 -14.37 -0.90
CA ALA A 1 -3.38 -15.11 -1.21
C ALA A 1 -3.64 -16.32 -2.11
N VAL A 2 -4.66 -17.16 -1.80
CA VAL A 2 -4.92 -18.37 -2.60
C VAL A 2 -5.16 -18.01 -4.06
N GLU A 3 -6.11 -17.11 -4.35
CA GLU A 3 -6.41 -16.62 -5.70
C GLU A 3 -5.15 -16.07 -6.41
N ILE A 4 -4.34 -15.27 -5.70
CA ILE A 4 -3.10 -14.72 -6.25
C ILE A 4 -2.10 -15.82 -6.62
N LEU A 5 -1.97 -16.84 -5.77
CA LEU A 5 -1.09 -17.98 -6.03
C LEU A 5 -1.58 -18.81 -7.23
N GLU A 6 -2.88 -19.00 -7.36
CA GLU A 6 -3.50 -19.68 -8.50
C GLU A 6 -3.30 -18.89 -9.81
N ASP A 7 -3.58 -17.56 -9.79
CA ASP A 7 -3.48 -16.69 -10.96
C ASP A 7 -2.04 -16.54 -11.50
N LEU A 8 -1.05 -16.63 -10.61
CA LEU A 8 0.37 -16.46 -10.93
C LEU A 8 1.17 -17.76 -10.90
N ASP A 9 0.51 -18.93 -10.90
CA ASP A 9 1.17 -20.24 -10.81
C ASP A 9 2.21 -20.32 -9.68
N GLY A 10 1.92 -19.69 -8.53
CA GLY A 10 2.81 -19.62 -7.38
C GLY A 10 3.99 -18.65 -7.53
N GLN A 11 4.09 -17.91 -8.62
CA GLN A 11 5.21 -17.01 -8.90
C GLN A 11 4.98 -15.62 -8.29
N VAL A 12 5.13 -15.50 -6.98
CA VAL A 12 5.04 -14.23 -6.24
C VAL A 12 6.37 -13.97 -5.53
N ASN A 13 7.10 -12.94 -5.96
CA ASN A 13 8.39 -12.60 -5.38
C ASN A 13 8.28 -11.52 -4.29
N ALA A 14 7.27 -10.64 -4.42
CA ALA A 14 6.95 -9.70 -3.35
C ALA A 14 5.44 -9.43 -3.30
N PHE A 15 4.94 -9.28 -2.08
CA PHE A 15 3.59 -8.81 -1.80
C PHE A 15 3.65 -7.51 -1.02
N VAL A 16 3.00 -6.47 -1.54
CA VAL A 16 2.99 -5.14 -0.94
C VAL A 16 1.56 -4.76 -0.54
N ALA A 17 1.37 -4.40 0.71
CA ALA A 17 0.09 -3.89 1.18
C ALA A 17 0.28 -2.74 2.18
N GLY A 18 -0.77 -1.95 2.35
CA GLY A 18 -0.79 -0.84 3.29
C GLY A 18 -0.87 -1.31 4.73
N LEU A 19 -0.18 -0.62 5.61
CA LEU A 19 -0.28 -0.83 7.04
C LEU A 19 -1.47 -0.05 7.59
N GLY A 20 -2.51 -0.76 7.95
CA GLY A 20 -3.70 -0.25 8.63
C GLY A 20 -3.97 -1.09 9.87
N THR A 21 -5.06 -1.86 9.88
CA THR A 21 -5.34 -2.83 10.96
C THR A 21 -4.45 -4.06 10.93
N GLY A 22 -3.74 -4.30 9.82
CA GLY A 22 -2.85 -5.44 9.64
C GLY A 22 -3.51 -6.69 9.01
N GLY A 23 -4.83 -6.70 8.84
CA GLY A 23 -5.55 -7.88 8.34
C GLY A 23 -5.05 -8.36 6.98
N THR A 24 -4.95 -7.46 6.01
CA THR A 24 -4.47 -7.76 4.65
C THR A 24 -3.03 -8.25 4.65
N LEU A 25 -2.13 -7.55 5.37
CA LEU A 25 -0.72 -7.93 5.47
C LEU A 25 -0.54 -9.29 6.12
N MET A 26 -1.19 -9.51 7.26
CA MET A 26 -1.00 -10.74 8.05
C MET A 26 -1.68 -11.93 7.41
N GLY A 27 -2.91 -11.75 6.88
CA GLY A 27 -3.65 -12.85 6.24
C GLY A 27 -2.96 -13.35 4.97
N ASN A 28 -2.55 -12.44 4.10
CA ASN A 28 -1.83 -12.82 2.88
C ASN A 28 -0.37 -13.19 3.18
N GLY A 29 0.31 -12.41 4.02
CA GLY A 29 1.71 -12.62 4.32
C GLY A 29 2.00 -13.98 4.94
N ARG A 30 1.21 -14.40 5.93
CA ARG A 30 1.33 -15.75 6.53
C ARG A 30 1.13 -16.83 5.49
N ARG A 31 0.06 -16.71 4.66
CA ARG A 31 -0.22 -17.70 3.62
C ARG A 31 0.89 -17.78 2.57
N PHE A 32 1.43 -16.63 2.13
CA PHE A 32 2.55 -16.63 1.21
C PHE A 32 3.81 -17.24 1.83
N LYS A 33 4.11 -16.94 3.10
CA LYS A 33 5.24 -17.54 3.81
C LYS A 33 5.09 -19.06 4.01
N GLU A 34 3.87 -19.55 4.24
CA GLU A 34 3.57 -20.99 4.33
C GLU A 34 3.85 -21.70 3.02
N GLU A 35 3.47 -21.13 1.88
CA GLU A 35 3.61 -21.76 0.56
C GLU A 35 4.97 -21.55 -0.09
N LEU A 36 5.55 -20.35 0.05
CA LEU A 36 6.73 -19.91 -0.70
C LEU A 36 7.97 -19.73 0.18
N GLY A 37 7.82 -19.76 1.50
CA GLY A 37 8.94 -19.56 2.43
C GLY A 37 9.63 -18.21 2.26
N ASP A 38 10.96 -18.23 2.20
CA ASP A 38 11.79 -17.01 2.08
C ASP A 38 11.90 -16.46 0.66
N SER A 39 11.35 -17.17 -0.34
CA SER A 39 11.36 -16.70 -1.72
C SER A 39 10.45 -15.50 -1.97
N VAL A 40 9.43 -15.32 -1.11
CA VAL A 40 8.53 -14.18 -1.17
C VAL A 40 8.89 -13.13 -0.12
N LYS A 41 8.84 -11.84 -0.51
CA LYS A 41 9.02 -10.71 0.41
C LYS A 41 7.68 -10.08 0.75
N ILE A 42 7.38 -9.94 2.04
CA ILE A 42 6.18 -9.27 2.55
C ILE A 42 6.56 -7.85 2.97
N VAL A 43 6.01 -6.88 2.27
CA VAL A 43 6.39 -5.47 2.41
C VAL A 43 5.19 -4.62 2.85
N ALA A 44 5.36 -3.86 3.92
CA ALA A 44 4.37 -2.91 4.39
C ALA A 44 4.66 -1.51 3.83
N ALA A 45 3.65 -0.87 3.24
CA ALA A 45 3.63 0.56 3.00
C ALA A 45 3.08 1.26 4.27
N GLU A 46 3.89 2.12 4.87
CA GLU A 46 3.60 2.78 6.14
C GLU A 46 3.73 4.30 5.98
N PRO A 47 2.79 5.12 6.48
CA PRO A 47 2.96 6.55 6.48
C PRO A 47 4.11 6.95 7.42
N MET A 48 4.78 8.07 7.12
CA MET A 48 5.74 8.65 8.04
C MET A 48 5.03 9.12 9.31
N GLN A 49 5.70 8.98 10.45
CA GLN A 49 5.17 9.48 11.71
C GLN A 49 4.86 10.97 11.62
N GLY A 50 3.64 11.35 12.01
CA GLY A 50 3.18 12.73 11.93
C GLY A 50 2.73 13.21 10.54
N GLU A 51 2.83 12.36 9.50
CA GLU A 51 2.31 12.62 8.16
C GLU A 51 1.22 11.61 7.81
N PRO A 52 -0.04 11.85 8.19
CA PRO A 52 -1.11 10.89 7.97
C PRO A 52 -1.36 10.68 6.47
N VAL A 53 -1.41 9.43 6.06
CA VAL A 53 -1.91 9.00 4.76
C VAL A 53 -3.26 8.34 4.96
N GLN A 54 -4.26 8.83 4.24
CA GLN A 54 -5.63 8.37 4.40
C GLN A 54 -5.74 6.86 4.17
N GLY A 55 -6.34 6.14 5.15
CA GLY A 55 -6.48 4.69 5.13
C GLY A 55 -5.28 3.90 5.66
N LEU A 56 -4.17 4.55 6.00
CA LEU A 56 -2.97 3.92 6.57
C LEU A 56 -2.71 4.37 8.01
N ARG A 57 -1.88 3.61 8.71
CA ARG A 57 -1.40 3.91 10.07
C ARG A 57 0.10 3.73 10.15
N SER A 58 0.74 4.51 11.01
CA SER A 58 2.11 4.26 11.45
C SER A 58 2.12 3.43 12.73
N LEU A 59 3.02 2.44 12.81
CA LEU A 59 3.28 1.72 14.07
C LEU A 59 3.95 2.63 15.10
N ASP A 60 4.58 3.70 14.64
CA ASP A 60 5.28 4.66 15.49
C ASP A 60 4.30 5.65 16.17
N ASP A 61 3.01 5.62 15.81
CA ASP A 61 1.93 6.38 16.49
C ASP A 61 1.54 5.80 17.86
N GLY A 62 2.23 4.76 18.32
CA GLY A 62 2.09 4.21 19.67
C GLY A 62 1.02 3.12 19.83
N PHE A 63 0.32 2.74 18.76
CA PHE A 63 -0.62 1.63 18.78
C PHE A 63 -0.27 0.59 17.71
N ILE A 64 0.12 -0.59 18.15
CA ILE A 64 0.35 -1.74 17.26
C ILE A 64 -0.89 -2.66 17.34
N PRO A 65 -1.62 -2.83 16.22
CA PRO A 65 -2.75 -3.76 16.21
C PRO A 65 -2.32 -5.17 16.65
N PRO A 66 -3.07 -5.84 17.53
CA PRO A 66 -2.67 -7.15 18.10
C PRO A 66 -2.49 -8.27 17.07
N ILE A 67 -3.09 -8.13 15.89
CA ILE A 67 -2.95 -9.12 14.80
C ILE A 67 -1.59 -9.03 14.10
N ILE A 68 -0.88 -7.90 14.23
CA ILE A 68 0.40 -7.68 13.55
C ILE A 68 1.49 -8.50 14.23
N ASP A 69 2.10 -9.34 13.43
CA ASP A 69 3.29 -10.10 13.75
C ASP A 69 4.44 -9.59 12.87
N LEU A 70 5.36 -8.86 13.49
CA LEU A 70 6.48 -8.25 12.76
C LEU A 70 7.44 -9.27 12.14
N SER A 71 7.42 -10.52 12.62
CA SER A 71 8.25 -11.59 12.04
C SER A 71 7.78 -12.04 10.65
N VAL A 72 6.54 -11.74 10.28
CA VAL A 72 6.00 -11.99 8.93
C VAL A 72 6.47 -10.95 7.92
N LEU A 73 6.82 -9.74 8.39
CA LEU A 73 7.24 -8.64 7.52
C LEU A 73 8.74 -8.71 7.23
N ASP A 74 9.09 -8.71 5.96
CA ASP A 74 10.49 -8.57 5.55
C ASP A 74 10.93 -7.10 5.54
N ARG A 75 10.02 -6.17 5.20
CA ARG A 75 10.34 -4.73 5.13
C ARG A 75 9.13 -3.86 5.46
N LYS A 76 9.42 -2.69 6.05
CA LYS A 76 8.52 -1.54 6.12
C LYS A 76 9.13 -0.41 5.29
N ILE A 77 8.34 0.21 4.44
CA ILE A 77 8.78 1.33 3.61
C ILE A 77 7.86 2.51 3.87
N PHE A 78 8.46 3.60 4.31
CA PHE A 78 7.73 4.82 4.57
C PHE A 78 7.32 5.53 3.27
N VAL A 79 6.13 6.09 3.29
CA VAL A 79 5.55 6.88 2.20
C VAL A 79 4.98 8.18 2.77
N THR A 80 5.24 9.29 2.09
CA THR A 80 4.68 10.60 2.45
C THR A 80 3.25 10.74 1.93
N ASN A 81 2.47 11.66 2.51
CA ASN A 81 1.15 12.01 1.98
C ASN A 81 1.25 12.50 0.53
N ARG A 82 2.27 13.33 0.23
CA ARG A 82 2.54 13.81 -1.13
C ARG A 82 2.76 12.65 -2.12
N ASP A 83 3.60 11.70 -1.77
CA ASP A 83 3.83 10.52 -2.61
C ASP A 83 2.52 9.75 -2.86
N ALA A 84 1.72 9.54 -1.82
CA ALA A 84 0.43 8.86 -1.94
C ALA A 84 -0.49 9.57 -2.94
N ILE A 85 -0.62 10.91 -2.86
CA ILE A 85 -1.44 11.71 -3.77
C ILE A 85 -0.92 11.62 -5.22
N VAL A 86 0.38 11.83 -5.41
CA VAL A 86 1.00 11.79 -6.75
C VAL A 86 0.79 10.42 -7.40
N TRP A 87 1.01 9.34 -6.66
CA TRP A 87 0.87 7.99 -7.20
C TRP A 87 -0.58 7.57 -7.39
N THR A 88 -1.52 8.10 -6.62
CA THR A 88 -2.96 7.92 -6.87
C THR A 88 -3.35 8.50 -8.23
N ARG A 89 -2.83 9.68 -8.56
CA ARG A 89 -3.05 10.29 -9.89
C ARG A 89 -2.37 9.51 -11.00
N ARG A 90 -1.15 9.04 -10.77
CA ARG A 90 -0.44 8.21 -11.75
C ARG A 90 -1.18 6.91 -12.05
N LEU A 91 -1.77 6.25 -11.05
CA LEU A 91 -2.62 5.08 -11.27
C LEU A 91 -3.80 5.41 -12.20
N LEU A 92 -4.41 6.59 -12.02
CA LEU A 92 -5.51 7.03 -12.89
C LEU A 92 -5.01 7.43 -14.29
N ASP A 93 -4.01 8.28 -14.37
CA ASP A 93 -3.59 8.93 -15.62
C ASP A 93 -2.80 7.97 -16.53
N GLU A 94 -1.94 7.12 -15.96
CA GLU A 94 -1.05 6.24 -16.68
C GLU A 94 -1.65 4.84 -16.88
N GLU A 95 -2.37 4.31 -15.87
CA GLU A 95 -2.87 2.94 -15.85
C GLU A 95 -4.41 2.84 -15.93
N GLN A 96 -5.13 3.97 -15.89
CA GLN A 96 -6.59 4.05 -15.90
C GLN A 96 -7.25 3.33 -14.70
N ILE A 97 -6.53 3.25 -13.60
CA ILE A 97 -7.00 2.67 -12.34
C ILE A 97 -7.48 3.79 -11.44
N PHE A 98 -8.81 3.92 -11.30
CA PHE A 98 -9.44 4.93 -10.44
C PHE A 98 -9.49 4.42 -9.00
N ALA A 99 -8.43 4.67 -8.25
CA ALA A 99 -8.20 4.10 -6.91
C ALA A 99 -8.02 5.17 -5.83
N GLY A 100 -8.25 4.81 -4.57
CA GLY A 100 -8.07 5.69 -3.42
C GLY A 100 -6.60 5.93 -3.05
N VAL A 101 -6.39 6.84 -2.09
CA VAL A 101 -5.07 7.36 -1.70
C VAL A 101 -4.13 6.29 -1.15
N SER A 102 -4.66 5.36 -0.35
CA SER A 102 -3.86 4.25 0.17
C SER A 102 -3.34 3.34 -0.95
N SER A 103 -4.10 3.18 -2.03
CA SER A 103 -3.66 2.41 -3.21
C SER A 103 -2.48 3.09 -3.92
N GLY A 104 -2.49 4.43 -4.03
CA GLY A 104 -1.36 5.19 -4.54
C GLY A 104 -0.11 5.03 -3.68
N ALA A 105 -0.25 5.11 -2.36
CA ALA A 105 0.84 4.86 -1.42
C ALA A 105 1.46 3.47 -1.60
N ILE A 106 0.61 2.44 -1.71
CA ILE A 106 1.04 1.05 -1.90
C ILE A 106 1.71 0.87 -3.26
N ALA A 107 1.16 1.43 -4.34
CA ALA A 107 1.73 1.39 -5.69
C ALA A 107 3.13 2.03 -5.72
N ARG A 108 3.33 3.17 -5.05
CA ARG A 108 4.65 3.80 -4.87
C ARG A 108 5.69 2.83 -4.31
N VAL A 109 5.29 2.09 -3.27
CA VAL A 109 6.17 1.10 -2.62
C VAL A 109 6.38 -0.11 -3.53
N ALA A 110 5.33 -0.60 -4.19
CA ALA A 110 5.42 -1.74 -5.10
C ALA A 110 6.40 -1.49 -6.26
N VAL A 111 6.31 -0.31 -6.90
CA VAL A 111 7.24 0.07 -7.97
C VAL A 111 8.66 0.23 -7.46
N ARG A 112 8.85 0.73 -6.23
CA ARG A 112 10.18 0.77 -5.63
C ARG A 112 10.77 -0.63 -5.46
N ILE A 113 9.98 -1.60 -4.96
CA ILE A 113 10.40 -2.99 -4.82
C ILE A 113 10.71 -3.60 -6.18
N ALA A 114 9.86 -3.38 -7.18
CA ALA A 114 10.07 -3.88 -8.54
C ALA A 114 11.39 -3.37 -9.15
N ASN A 115 11.72 -2.11 -8.93
CA ASN A 115 12.98 -1.52 -9.41
C ASN A 115 14.25 -2.03 -8.69
N GLU A 116 14.10 -2.72 -7.57
CA GLU A 116 15.21 -3.37 -6.84
C GLU A 116 15.42 -4.83 -7.30
N MET A 117 14.59 -5.32 -8.23
CA MET A 117 14.60 -6.69 -8.74
C MET A 117 14.99 -6.72 -10.22
N ASP A 118 15.75 -7.72 -10.63
CA ASP A 118 16.07 -7.92 -12.05
C ASP A 118 14.88 -8.54 -12.80
N GLU A 119 14.14 -9.46 -12.15
CA GLU A 119 12.95 -10.12 -12.67
C GLU A 119 12.04 -10.58 -11.53
N GLY A 120 10.77 -10.80 -11.81
CA GLY A 120 9.80 -11.36 -10.85
C GLY A 120 8.48 -10.61 -10.80
N ASN A 121 7.55 -11.17 -10.01
CA ASN A 121 6.22 -10.62 -9.82
C ASN A 121 6.11 -9.89 -8.48
N VAL A 122 5.79 -8.61 -8.54
CA VAL A 122 5.42 -7.80 -7.38
C VAL A 122 3.92 -7.59 -7.40
N VAL A 123 3.25 -8.11 -6.40
CA VAL A 123 1.79 -8.00 -6.24
C VAL A 123 1.48 -6.94 -5.20
N PHE A 124 0.53 -6.07 -5.50
CA PHE A 124 0.01 -5.12 -4.52
C PHE A 124 -1.52 -5.04 -4.56
N ILE A 125 -2.11 -4.54 -3.47
CA ILE A 125 -3.57 -4.43 -3.34
C ILE A 125 -4.03 -3.02 -3.67
N VAL A 126 -5.00 -2.92 -4.59
CA VAL A 126 -5.82 -1.73 -4.80
C VAL A 126 -6.98 -1.81 -3.80
N CYS A 127 -6.95 -0.98 -2.76
CA CYS A 127 -7.78 -1.15 -1.56
C CYS A 127 -9.23 -0.74 -1.78
N ASP A 128 -9.44 0.37 -2.47
CA ASP A 128 -10.74 0.96 -2.75
C ASP A 128 -10.69 1.80 -4.02
N ASP A 129 -11.86 2.16 -4.52
CA ASP A 129 -11.99 3.05 -5.67
C ASP A 129 -11.89 4.54 -5.29
N GLY A 130 -11.73 5.39 -6.31
CA GLY A 130 -11.55 6.82 -6.16
C GLY A 130 -12.82 7.62 -5.81
N TRP A 131 -14.02 7.02 -5.87
CA TRP A 131 -15.29 7.73 -5.69
C TRP A 131 -15.40 8.46 -4.36
N LYS A 132 -14.88 7.86 -3.29
CA LYS A 132 -14.87 8.43 -1.94
C LYS A 132 -14.08 9.74 -1.84
N TYR A 133 -13.15 9.96 -2.76
CA TYR A 133 -12.16 11.04 -2.70
C TYR A 133 -12.45 12.19 -3.67
N LEU A 134 -13.53 12.13 -4.43
CA LEU A 134 -13.87 13.19 -5.40
C LEU A 134 -14.03 14.57 -4.75
N SER A 135 -14.64 14.63 -3.57
CA SER A 135 -14.84 15.88 -2.84
C SER A 135 -13.56 16.46 -2.20
N SER A 136 -12.50 15.65 -2.08
CA SER A 136 -11.24 16.08 -1.49
C SER A 136 -10.36 16.89 -2.45
N GLY A 137 -10.72 16.95 -3.74
CA GLY A 137 -9.92 17.60 -4.76
C GLY A 137 -8.66 16.84 -5.16
N ILE A 138 -8.44 15.63 -4.64
CA ILE A 138 -7.22 14.86 -4.85
C ILE A 138 -6.90 14.62 -6.32
N TYR A 139 -7.89 14.56 -7.19
CA TYR A 139 -7.69 14.35 -8.64
C TYR A 139 -7.65 15.63 -9.46
N THR A 140 -8.01 16.79 -8.90
CA THR A 140 -8.26 18.01 -9.67
C THR A 140 -7.45 19.23 -9.22
N LEU A 141 -7.18 19.36 -7.92
CA LEU A 141 -6.43 20.50 -7.37
C LEU A 141 -4.92 20.29 -7.47
N ALA A 142 -4.14 21.35 -7.35
CA ALA A 142 -2.69 21.21 -7.27
C ALA A 142 -2.28 20.34 -6.07
N VAL A 143 -1.20 19.56 -6.21
CA VAL A 143 -0.76 18.64 -5.14
C VAL A 143 -0.49 19.38 -3.83
N ASP A 144 0.17 20.56 -3.92
CA ASP A 144 0.48 21.38 -2.76
C ASP A 144 -0.78 21.93 -2.04
N GLU A 145 -1.87 22.11 -2.78
CA GLU A 145 -3.17 22.52 -2.22
C GLU A 145 -3.83 21.35 -1.47
N VAL A 146 -3.80 20.16 -2.05
CA VAL A 146 -4.41 18.96 -1.46
C VAL A 146 -3.63 18.45 -0.26
N GLU A 147 -2.31 18.49 -0.33
CA GLU A 147 -1.41 18.04 0.75
C GLU A 147 -1.64 18.79 2.06
N ASN A 148 -2.03 20.06 1.96
CA ASN A 148 -2.26 20.94 3.10
C ASN A 148 -3.74 21.06 3.52
N LEU A 149 -4.65 20.34 2.86
CA LEU A 149 -6.05 20.34 3.26
C LEU A 149 -6.24 19.56 4.56
N ASP A 150 -6.70 20.27 5.61
CA ASP A 150 -7.16 19.68 6.87
C ASP A 150 -8.42 18.81 6.72
N SER A 151 -8.96 18.74 5.51
CA SER A 151 -10.16 17.95 5.19
C SER A 151 -9.83 16.47 5.05
N THR A 152 -9.40 15.85 6.11
CA THR A 152 -9.33 14.41 6.22
C THR A 152 -10.74 13.85 6.25
N VAL A 153 -11.10 13.14 5.20
CA VAL A 153 -12.27 12.28 5.23
C VAL A 153 -11.88 11.05 6.06
N TRP A 154 -12.24 11.06 7.34
CA TRP A 154 -12.06 9.94 8.25
C TRP A 154 -13.23 8.97 8.08
N TRP A 155 -12.92 7.72 7.87
CA TRP A 155 -13.88 6.59 7.90
C TRP A 155 -13.51 5.62 9.00
#